data_58b7526493ed4af7f69e054f860aba67
#
_entry.id   58b7526493ed4af7f69e054f860aba67
#
_cell.length_a   1.000
_cell.length_b   1.000
_cell.length_c   1.000
_cell.angle_alpha   90.00
_cell.angle_beta   90.00
_cell.angle_gamma   90.00
#
_symmetry.space_group_name_H-M   'P 1'
#
loop_
_entity.id
_entity.type
_entity.pdbx_description
1 polymer ?
#
loop_
_entity_poly.entity_id
_entity_poly.type
_entity_poly.pdbx_seq_one_letter_code
_entity_poly.pdbx_strand_id
1 'polypeptide(L)'
;MKAWSYLAALATALLLWTTPPAGAQGLQPVPPLAARVTDNADMLDAKQKAALEGVLADYEAKTGSQIAVLLVKSTEPEAIEQYSIRVTDAWKLGRKGVDDGVLLMVAKDNPSSLRRLRIEAGRGVQGVLTDAQSKRILQDVIAPHFKQNDFYGGLVAGVGAIATLLNQEQFPAPAQQKAPATVEAGGMTFWLPLLFFGFLVVLTLFRSRGGPTRLQRGSNWSSGATGVVLGSILNQALNNRSGGGFGGGGGFGGGGGGGGFGGGGGGFDGGGASGDW
;
A
#
# COMPACT_ATOMS: atom_id res chain seq x y z
N MET A 1 41.64 6.94 -62.83
CA MET A 1 40.20 6.84 -62.53
C MET A 1 39.79 5.74 -61.51
N LYS A 2 40.61 4.67 -61.36
CA LYS A 2 40.23 3.56 -60.40
C LYS A 2 40.48 3.89 -58.92
N ALA A 3 41.38 4.81 -58.57
CA ALA A 3 41.70 5.15 -57.20
C ALA A 3 40.56 5.93 -56.48
N TRP A 4 39.83 6.75 -57.20
CA TRP A 4 38.67 7.54 -56.64
C TRP A 4 37.47 6.68 -56.35
N SER A 5 37.27 5.58 -57.08
CA SER A 5 36.15 4.65 -56.78
C SER A 5 36.41 3.83 -55.50
N TYR A 6 37.70 3.53 -55.21
CA TYR A 6 38.00 2.85 -53.94
C TYR A 6 37.88 3.78 -52.72
N LEU A 7 38.24 5.06 -52.85
CA LEU A 7 38.06 6.04 -51.78
C LEU A 7 36.59 6.32 -51.49
N ALA A 8 35.75 6.39 -52.53
CA ALA A 8 34.30 6.53 -52.35
C ALA A 8 33.68 5.30 -51.69
N ALA A 9 34.09 4.09 -52.05
CA ALA A 9 33.63 2.84 -51.44
C ALA A 9 34.08 2.72 -49.99
N LEU A 10 35.27 3.17 -49.64
CA LEU A 10 35.79 3.16 -48.27
C LEU A 10 35.07 4.19 -47.38
N ALA A 11 34.74 5.36 -47.92
CA ALA A 11 33.98 6.40 -47.23
C ALA A 11 32.53 5.97 -46.94
N THR A 12 31.89 5.27 -47.89
CA THR A 12 30.51 4.73 -47.65
C THR A 12 30.52 3.56 -46.66
N ALA A 13 31.56 2.71 -46.67
CA ALA A 13 31.69 1.64 -45.67
C ALA A 13 31.92 2.20 -44.26
N LEU A 14 32.69 3.29 -44.12
CA LEU A 14 32.93 3.94 -42.82
C LEU A 14 31.69 4.64 -42.25
N LEU A 15 30.82 5.19 -43.11
CA LEU A 15 29.55 5.81 -42.71
C LEU A 15 28.50 4.80 -42.20
N LEU A 16 28.54 3.55 -42.68
CA LEU A 16 27.66 2.48 -42.21
C LEU A 16 28.03 1.94 -40.82
N TRP A 17 29.26 2.18 -40.36
CA TRP A 17 29.71 1.74 -39.02
C TRP A 17 29.41 2.76 -37.89
N THR A 18 28.97 3.97 -38.23
CA THR A 18 28.68 5.02 -37.25
C THR A 18 27.22 5.13 -36.89
N THR A 19 26.34 4.27 -37.45
CA THR A 19 24.96 4.23 -36.98
C THR A 19 24.94 3.56 -35.60
N PRO A 20 24.63 4.30 -34.52
CA PRO A 20 24.39 3.64 -33.23
C PRO A 20 23.25 2.62 -33.40
N PRO A 21 23.34 1.45 -32.76
CA PRO A 21 22.25 0.49 -32.81
C PRO A 21 20.97 1.19 -32.35
N ALA A 22 20.03 1.39 -33.26
CA ALA A 22 18.72 1.89 -32.95
C ALA A 22 18.07 0.87 -32.00
N GLY A 23 17.94 1.23 -30.72
CA GLY A 23 17.02 0.52 -29.84
C GLY A 23 17.57 -0.29 -28.69
N ALA A 24 18.73 0.03 -28.12
CA ALA A 24 18.98 -0.34 -26.75
C ALA A 24 18.44 0.77 -25.81
N GLN A 25 17.16 1.10 -25.90
CA GLN A 25 16.49 1.74 -24.78
C GLN A 25 16.53 0.70 -23.67
N GLY A 26 17.42 0.90 -22.69
CA GLY A 26 17.56 0.00 -21.55
C GLY A 26 16.23 -0.13 -20.85
N LEU A 27 15.89 -1.34 -20.39
CA LEU A 27 14.70 -1.58 -19.59
C LEU A 27 14.67 -0.63 -18.38
N GLN A 28 13.49 -0.17 -17.99
CA GLN A 28 13.34 0.66 -16.79
C GLN A 28 13.88 -0.10 -15.56
N PRO A 29 14.72 0.53 -14.73
CA PRO A 29 15.24 -0.13 -13.54
C PRO A 29 14.11 -0.39 -12.54
N VAL A 30 14.17 -1.53 -11.85
CA VAL A 30 13.28 -1.83 -10.74
C VAL A 30 13.74 -1.02 -9.52
N PRO A 31 12.88 -0.18 -8.94
CA PRO A 31 13.23 0.56 -7.73
C PRO A 31 13.43 -0.39 -6.54
N PRO A 32 14.29 -0.02 -5.56
CA PRO A 32 14.44 -0.80 -4.34
C PRO A 32 13.14 -0.78 -3.53
N LEU A 33 12.82 -1.90 -2.87
CA LEU A 33 11.71 -2.00 -1.93
C LEU A 33 12.11 -1.34 -0.60
N ALA A 34 11.80 -0.07 -0.44
CA ALA A 34 12.11 0.67 0.79
C ALA A 34 10.89 0.91 1.68
N ALA A 35 9.69 0.90 1.10
CA ALA A 35 8.42 1.16 1.75
C ALA A 35 7.29 0.42 1.03
N ARG A 36 6.14 0.27 1.66
CA ARG A 36 4.94 -0.33 1.04
C ARG A 36 4.36 0.53 -0.06
N VAL A 37 4.59 1.85 0.02
CA VAL A 37 4.19 2.82 -1.01
C VAL A 37 5.43 3.46 -1.60
N THR A 38 5.78 3.06 -2.82
CA THR A 38 6.87 3.65 -3.61
C THR A 38 6.24 4.52 -4.70
N ASP A 39 6.40 5.84 -4.58
CA ASP A 39 5.90 6.80 -5.57
C ASP A 39 7.08 7.50 -6.26
N ASN A 40 7.31 7.10 -7.51
CA ASN A 40 8.31 7.67 -8.42
C ASN A 40 7.65 8.49 -9.55
N ALA A 41 6.34 8.66 -9.47
CA ALA A 41 5.55 9.40 -10.46
C ALA A 41 4.97 10.71 -9.92
N ASP A 42 5.26 11.03 -8.64
CA ASP A 42 4.76 12.21 -7.95
C ASP A 42 3.21 12.32 -8.05
N MET A 43 2.53 11.18 -7.81
CA MET A 43 1.07 11.09 -7.87
C MET A 43 0.41 11.40 -6.53
N LEU A 44 1.14 11.27 -5.43
CA LEU A 44 0.67 11.45 -4.08
C LEU A 44 1.45 12.57 -3.37
N ASP A 45 0.76 13.35 -2.57
CA ASP A 45 1.44 14.23 -1.63
C ASP A 45 2.01 13.45 -0.42
N ALA A 46 2.86 14.10 0.37
CA ALA A 46 3.53 13.46 1.50
C ALA A 46 2.56 12.92 2.56
N LYS A 47 1.41 13.59 2.78
CA LYS A 47 0.38 13.14 3.73
C LYS A 47 -0.37 11.94 3.21
N GLN A 48 -0.74 11.95 1.94
CA GLN A 48 -1.41 10.84 1.26
C GLN A 48 -0.54 9.59 1.26
N LYS A 49 0.76 9.74 0.90
CA LYS A 49 1.73 8.67 0.93
C LYS A 49 1.87 8.08 2.33
N ALA A 50 2.06 8.92 3.36
CA ALA A 50 2.20 8.47 4.74
C ALA A 50 0.92 7.79 5.27
N ALA A 51 -0.26 8.30 4.91
CA ALA A 51 -1.53 7.70 5.30
C ALA A 51 -1.73 6.31 4.67
N LEU A 52 -1.44 6.18 3.37
CA LEU A 52 -1.55 4.89 2.68
C LEU A 52 -0.51 3.88 3.21
N GLU A 53 0.73 4.33 3.47
CA GLU A 53 1.77 3.51 4.11
C GLU A 53 1.31 2.98 5.47
N GLY A 54 0.72 3.84 6.31
CA GLY A 54 0.18 3.46 7.61
C GLY A 54 -0.91 2.38 7.51
N VAL A 55 -1.86 2.56 6.57
CA VAL A 55 -2.93 1.57 6.34
C VAL A 55 -2.35 0.21 5.93
N LEU A 56 -1.38 0.20 5.02
CA LEU A 56 -0.75 -1.03 4.55
C LEU A 56 0.09 -1.70 5.63
N ALA A 57 0.79 -0.91 6.46
CA ALA A 57 1.55 -1.41 7.60
C ALA A 57 0.64 -2.07 8.65
N ASP A 58 -0.47 -1.42 8.98
CA ASP A 58 -1.48 -1.96 9.90
C ASP A 58 -2.13 -3.23 9.37
N TYR A 59 -2.38 -3.28 8.06
CA TYR A 59 -2.93 -4.46 7.41
C TYR A 59 -1.96 -5.64 7.51
N GLU A 60 -0.69 -5.45 7.13
CA GLU A 60 0.34 -6.47 7.23
C GLU A 60 0.55 -6.94 8.67
N ALA A 61 0.59 -6.03 9.65
CA ALA A 61 0.75 -6.38 11.05
C ALA A 61 -0.39 -7.28 11.58
N LYS A 62 -1.61 -7.09 11.07
CA LYS A 62 -2.80 -7.86 11.49
C LYS A 62 -2.94 -9.20 10.78
N THR A 63 -2.59 -9.25 9.51
CA THR A 63 -2.86 -10.41 8.64
C THR A 63 -1.60 -11.20 8.26
N GLY A 64 -0.45 -10.55 8.27
CA GLY A 64 0.80 -11.06 7.74
C GLY A 64 0.93 -10.97 6.22
N SER A 65 -0.16 -10.69 5.50
CA SER A 65 -0.15 -10.54 4.04
C SER A 65 0.40 -9.17 3.64
N GLN A 66 1.23 -9.13 2.61
CA GLN A 66 1.90 -7.92 2.16
C GLN A 66 1.21 -7.34 0.91
N ILE A 67 0.72 -6.12 1.01
CA ILE A 67 0.27 -5.34 -0.15
C ILE A 67 1.25 -4.19 -0.34
N ALA A 68 1.80 -4.06 -1.55
CA ALA A 68 2.66 -2.95 -1.94
C ALA A 68 2.05 -2.15 -3.09
N VAL A 69 2.30 -0.85 -3.11
CA VAL A 69 1.87 0.08 -4.15
C VAL A 69 3.10 0.68 -4.81
N LEU A 70 3.19 0.54 -6.13
CA LEU A 70 4.26 1.11 -6.94
C LEU A 70 3.67 2.06 -7.98
N LEU A 71 4.06 3.32 -7.91
CA LEU A 71 3.68 4.35 -8.86
C LEU A 71 4.93 4.76 -9.63
N VAL A 72 4.93 4.57 -10.96
CA VAL A 72 6.02 4.96 -11.86
C VAL A 72 5.49 5.85 -12.98
N LYS A 73 6.36 6.63 -13.58
CA LYS A 73 6.00 7.46 -14.73
C LYS A 73 5.67 6.60 -15.93
N SER A 74 6.58 5.72 -16.33
CA SER A 74 6.40 4.82 -17.47
C SER A 74 7.15 3.52 -17.26
N THR A 75 6.71 2.45 -17.95
CA THR A 75 7.41 1.17 -18.03
C THR A 75 8.10 0.96 -19.39
N GLU A 76 7.96 1.92 -20.31
CA GLU A 76 8.53 1.81 -21.64
C GLU A 76 10.02 1.39 -21.62
N PRO A 77 10.42 0.50 -22.50
CA PRO A 77 9.68 -0.09 -23.63
C PRO A 77 8.84 -1.34 -23.29
N GLU A 78 8.78 -1.74 -22.01
CA GLU A 78 8.05 -2.95 -21.58
C GLU A 78 6.58 -2.68 -21.36
N ALA A 79 5.74 -3.70 -21.64
CA ALA A 79 4.37 -3.72 -21.14
C ALA A 79 4.37 -3.79 -19.60
N ILE A 80 3.34 -3.23 -18.97
CA ILE A 80 3.25 -3.17 -17.51
C ILE A 80 3.32 -4.57 -16.85
N GLU A 81 2.82 -5.60 -17.55
CA GLU A 81 2.86 -6.98 -17.11
C GLU A 81 4.30 -7.51 -16.98
N GLN A 82 5.14 -7.24 -17.98
CA GLN A 82 6.55 -7.69 -17.97
C GLN A 82 7.34 -6.97 -16.88
N TYR A 83 7.13 -5.67 -16.77
CA TYR A 83 7.78 -4.88 -15.74
C TYR A 83 7.34 -5.31 -14.33
N SER A 84 6.02 -5.55 -14.10
CA SER A 84 5.50 -5.97 -12.79
C SER A 84 6.07 -7.30 -12.33
N ILE A 85 6.26 -8.28 -13.24
CA ILE A 85 6.92 -9.56 -12.95
C ILE A 85 8.36 -9.32 -12.46
N ARG A 86 9.12 -8.47 -13.13
CA ARG A 86 10.50 -8.13 -12.68
C ARG A 86 10.51 -7.46 -11.31
N VAL A 87 9.50 -6.61 -11.03
CA VAL A 87 9.35 -5.97 -9.73
C VAL A 87 9.06 -7.02 -8.66
N THR A 88 8.08 -7.89 -8.88
CA THR A 88 7.72 -8.93 -7.89
C THR A 88 8.83 -9.94 -7.69
N ASP A 89 9.58 -10.26 -8.73
CA ASP A 89 10.78 -11.11 -8.64
C ASP A 89 11.91 -10.48 -7.83
N ALA A 90 12.09 -9.17 -7.92
CA ALA A 90 13.08 -8.45 -7.14
C ALA A 90 12.61 -8.21 -5.69
N TRP A 91 11.33 -7.89 -5.51
CA TRP A 91 10.78 -7.50 -4.21
C TRP A 91 10.39 -8.68 -3.32
N LYS A 92 10.03 -9.82 -3.91
CA LYS A 92 9.64 -11.04 -3.17
C LYS A 92 8.58 -10.78 -2.11
N LEU A 93 7.51 -10.03 -2.47
CA LEU A 93 6.43 -9.68 -1.57
C LEU A 93 5.72 -10.93 -1.04
N GLY A 94 5.19 -10.83 0.18
CA GLY A 94 4.48 -11.92 0.84
C GLY A 94 5.41 -12.89 1.55
N ARG A 95 4.83 -13.72 2.40
CA ARG A 95 5.57 -14.70 3.22
C ARG A 95 5.98 -15.91 2.39
N LYS A 96 7.22 -16.35 2.57
CA LYS A 96 7.74 -17.55 1.89
C LYS A 96 6.88 -18.78 2.19
N GLY A 97 6.42 -19.44 1.13
CA GLY A 97 5.60 -20.66 1.21
C GLY A 97 4.13 -20.40 1.51
N VAL A 98 3.74 -19.18 1.89
CA VAL A 98 2.35 -18.70 1.93
C VAL A 98 2.03 -17.97 0.63
N ASP A 99 3.01 -17.21 0.09
CA ASP A 99 2.94 -16.48 -1.17
C ASP A 99 1.78 -15.47 -1.22
N ASP A 100 1.55 -14.79 -0.09
CA ASP A 100 0.42 -13.90 0.17
C ASP A 100 0.74 -12.42 -0.09
N GLY A 101 1.61 -12.18 -1.05
CA GLY A 101 1.97 -10.85 -1.51
C GLY A 101 1.05 -10.34 -2.63
N VAL A 102 0.82 -9.03 -2.68
CA VAL A 102 0.11 -8.35 -3.78
C VAL A 102 0.84 -7.08 -4.15
N LEU A 103 1.04 -6.84 -5.44
CA LEU A 103 1.52 -5.58 -5.98
C LEU A 103 0.39 -4.87 -6.72
N LEU A 104 0.04 -3.66 -6.30
CA LEU A 104 -0.76 -2.72 -7.09
C LEU A 104 0.18 -1.72 -7.76
N MET A 105 0.21 -1.74 -9.08
CA MET A 105 1.12 -0.91 -9.86
C MET A 105 0.37 0.06 -10.77
N VAL A 106 0.91 1.28 -10.86
CA VAL A 106 0.42 2.33 -11.76
C VAL A 106 1.60 2.86 -12.57
N ALA A 107 1.45 2.91 -13.89
CA ALA A 107 2.36 3.55 -14.82
C ALA A 107 1.62 4.74 -15.46
N LYS A 108 1.80 5.94 -14.87
CA LYS A 108 0.99 7.13 -15.13
C LYS A 108 0.97 7.54 -16.58
N ASP A 109 2.12 7.56 -17.23
CA ASP A 109 2.33 8.10 -18.56
C ASP A 109 2.45 7.02 -19.63
N ASN A 110 2.17 5.74 -19.31
CA ASN A 110 2.15 4.68 -20.30
C ASN A 110 1.10 4.95 -21.37
N PRO A 111 1.40 4.66 -22.63
CA PRO A 111 0.35 4.57 -23.66
C PRO A 111 -0.60 3.41 -23.36
N SER A 112 -1.87 3.50 -23.77
CA SER A 112 -2.89 2.46 -23.52
C SER A 112 -2.48 1.08 -24.04
N SER A 113 -1.64 1.03 -25.07
CA SER A 113 -1.11 -0.23 -25.63
C SER A 113 -0.24 -1.00 -24.65
N LEU A 114 0.42 -0.32 -23.70
CA LEU A 114 1.27 -0.89 -22.66
C LEU A 114 0.56 -1.02 -21.32
N ARG A 115 -0.72 -0.61 -21.24
CA ARG A 115 -1.53 -0.55 -20.02
C ARG A 115 -0.93 0.39 -18.95
N ARG A 116 -1.79 0.88 -18.07
CA ARG A 116 -1.40 1.84 -17.02
C ARG A 116 -1.65 1.33 -15.62
N LEU A 117 -2.51 0.32 -15.46
CA LEU A 117 -2.85 -0.30 -14.18
C LEU A 117 -2.51 -1.79 -14.18
N ARG A 118 -1.96 -2.29 -13.08
CA ARG A 118 -1.68 -3.71 -12.87
C ARG A 118 -1.91 -4.10 -11.42
N ILE A 119 -2.59 -5.21 -11.21
CA ILE A 119 -2.53 -5.98 -9.96
C ILE A 119 -1.77 -7.26 -10.26
N GLU A 120 -0.70 -7.51 -9.50
CA GLU A 120 0.05 -8.75 -9.53
C GLU A 120 -0.23 -9.50 -8.25
N ALA A 121 -0.75 -10.72 -8.35
CA ALA A 121 -1.16 -11.54 -7.23
C ALA A 121 -0.16 -12.67 -6.98
N GLY A 122 0.33 -12.79 -5.74
CA GLY A 122 1.13 -13.93 -5.30
C GLY A 122 0.34 -15.23 -5.41
N ARG A 123 1.03 -16.36 -5.55
CA ARG A 123 0.38 -17.67 -5.77
C ARG A 123 -0.63 -18.05 -4.70
N GLY A 124 -0.35 -17.69 -3.44
CA GLY A 124 -1.22 -18.03 -2.32
C GLY A 124 -2.53 -17.26 -2.28
N VAL A 125 -2.63 -16.12 -2.98
CA VAL A 125 -3.85 -15.28 -2.97
C VAL A 125 -4.70 -15.41 -4.23
N GLN A 126 -4.25 -16.14 -5.25
CA GLN A 126 -4.97 -16.27 -6.53
C GLN A 126 -6.32 -16.96 -6.40
N GLY A 127 -6.53 -17.74 -5.34
CA GLY A 127 -7.83 -18.36 -5.04
C GLY A 127 -8.95 -17.34 -4.82
N VAL A 128 -8.64 -16.22 -4.15
CA VAL A 128 -9.60 -15.15 -3.83
C VAL A 128 -9.38 -13.90 -4.67
N LEU A 129 -8.13 -13.53 -4.95
CA LEU A 129 -7.77 -12.43 -5.83
C LEU A 129 -7.49 -12.97 -7.24
N THR A 130 -8.52 -13.55 -7.85
CA THR A 130 -8.44 -14.09 -9.21
C THR A 130 -8.22 -12.98 -10.24
N ASP A 131 -7.81 -13.34 -11.46
CA ASP A 131 -7.67 -12.39 -12.58
C ASP A 131 -8.98 -11.63 -12.83
N ALA A 132 -10.13 -12.30 -12.73
CA ALA A 132 -11.44 -11.67 -12.89
C ALA A 132 -11.73 -10.65 -11.78
N GLN A 133 -11.39 -10.95 -10.53
CA GLN A 133 -11.53 -10.02 -9.39
C GLN A 133 -10.56 -8.86 -9.52
N SER A 134 -9.29 -9.13 -9.84
CA SER A 134 -8.29 -8.12 -10.11
C SER A 134 -8.74 -7.16 -11.22
N LYS A 135 -9.28 -7.67 -12.32
CA LYS A 135 -9.81 -6.86 -13.42
C LYS A 135 -10.96 -5.96 -12.97
N ARG A 136 -11.91 -6.50 -12.18
CA ARG A 136 -13.02 -5.70 -11.63
C ARG A 136 -12.51 -4.58 -10.72
N ILE A 137 -11.56 -4.86 -9.84
CA ILE A 137 -10.96 -3.84 -8.97
C ILE A 137 -10.34 -2.72 -9.82
N LEU A 138 -9.57 -3.07 -10.86
CA LEU A 138 -8.97 -2.07 -11.74
C LEU A 138 -10.01 -1.23 -12.48
N GLN A 139 -11.03 -1.86 -13.08
CA GLN A 139 -11.98 -1.20 -13.97
C GLN A 139 -13.14 -0.51 -13.24
N ASP A 140 -13.68 -1.15 -12.19
CA ASP A 140 -14.91 -0.69 -11.54
C ASP A 140 -14.64 0.12 -10.27
N VAL A 141 -13.46 -0.08 -9.64
CA VAL A 141 -13.10 0.62 -8.40
C VAL A 141 -12.05 1.69 -8.65
N ILE A 142 -10.91 1.37 -9.27
CA ILE A 142 -9.78 2.32 -9.39
C ILE A 142 -9.98 3.28 -10.57
N ALA A 143 -10.27 2.76 -11.77
CA ALA A 143 -10.33 3.57 -12.98
C ALA A 143 -11.33 4.75 -12.93
N PRO A 144 -12.52 4.66 -12.29
CA PRO A 144 -13.44 5.78 -12.18
C PRO A 144 -12.85 6.98 -11.41
N HIS A 145 -12.09 6.74 -10.34
CA HIS A 145 -11.37 7.77 -9.60
C HIS A 145 -10.26 8.41 -10.45
N PHE A 146 -9.47 7.57 -11.12
CA PHE A 146 -8.34 8.03 -11.92
C PHE A 146 -8.79 8.89 -13.12
N LYS A 147 -9.93 8.58 -13.73
CA LYS A 147 -10.57 9.44 -14.75
C LYS A 147 -10.92 10.83 -14.23
N GLN A 148 -11.12 10.98 -12.92
CA GLN A 148 -11.40 12.24 -12.25
C GLN A 148 -10.13 12.87 -11.63
N ASN A 149 -8.94 12.31 -11.92
CA ASN A 149 -7.65 12.68 -11.31
C ASN A 149 -7.61 12.51 -9.79
N ASP A 150 -8.53 11.73 -9.21
CA ASP A 150 -8.52 11.34 -7.80
C ASP A 150 -7.65 10.08 -7.62
N PHE A 151 -6.33 10.23 -7.76
CA PHE A 151 -5.40 9.11 -7.67
C PHE A 151 -5.38 8.50 -6.27
N TYR A 152 -5.35 9.35 -5.25
CA TYR A 152 -5.33 8.87 -3.87
C TYR A 152 -6.60 8.10 -3.50
N GLY A 153 -7.78 8.65 -3.81
CA GLY A 153 -9.06 7.98 -3.58
C GLY A 153 -9.15 6.64 -4.29
N GLY A 154 -8.71 6.58 -5.56
CA GLY A 154 -8.67 5.33 -6.32
C GLY A 154 -7.73 4.27 -5.72
N LEU A 155 -6.53 4.67 -5.24
CA LEU A 155 -5.60 3.75 -4.58
C LEU A 155 -6.15 3.24 -3.26
N VAL A 156 -6.72 4.11 -2.43
CA VAL A 156 -7.34 3.71 -1.14
C VAL A 156 -8.51 2.75 -1.37
N ALA A 157 -9.38 3.06 -2.34
CA ALA A 157 -10.50 2.18 -2.68
C ALA A 157 -10.03 0.82 -3.22
N GLY A 158 -9.03 0.82 -4.11
CA GLY A 158 -8.43 -0.38 -4.66
C GLY A 158 -7.76 -1.26 -3.61
N VAL A 159 -6.94 -0.68 -2.74
CA VAL A 159 -6.31 -1.39 -1.62
C VAL A 159 -7.37 -1.95 -0.67
N GLY A 160 -8.43 -1.18 -0.37
CA GLY A 160 -9.54 -1.64 0.46
C GLY A 160 -10.28 -2.84 -0.15
N ALA A 161 -10.51 -2.84 -1.45
CA ALA A 161 -11.13 -3.95 -2.17
C ALA A 161 -10.24 -5.21 -2.18
N ILE A 162 -8.92 -5.04 -2.43
CA ILE A 162 -7.94 -6.13 -2.35
C ILE A 162 -7.94 -6.72 -0.93
N ALA A 163 -7.77 -5.89 0.10
CA ALA A 163 -7.75 -6.32 1.50
C ALA A 163 -9.03 -7.08 1.90
N THR A 164 -10.19 -6.65 1.40
CA THR A 164 -11.47 -7.30 1.65
C THR A 164 -11.51 -8.73 1.07
N LEU A 165 -10.98 -8.92 -0.14
CA LEU A 165 -10.91 -10.26 -0.74
C LEU A 165 -9.91 -11.15 0.00
N LEU A 166 -8.72 -10.63 0.33
CA LEU A 166 -7.71 -11.38 1.07
C LEU A 166 -8.19 -11.81 2.45
N ASN A 167 -9.03 -11.01 3.13
CA ASN A 167 -9.59 -11.36 4.42
C ASN A 167 -10.60 -12.52 4.38
N GLN A 168 -11.04 -12.94 3.18
CA GLN A 168 -11.88 -14.13 3.02
C GLN A 168 -11.07 -15.43 3.10
N GLU A 169 -9.76 -15.38 2.90
CA GLU A 169 -8.85 -16.51 3.08
C GLU A 169 -8.37 -16.63 4.53
N GLN A 170 -8.22 -17.86 4.99
CA GLN A 170 -7.62 -18.14 6.31
C GLN A 170 -6.13 -18.37 6.15
N PHE A 171 -5.37 -17.30 5.96
CA PHE A 171 -3.92 -17.39 5.97
C PHE A 171 -3.39 -17.72 7.36
N PRO A 172 -2.22 -18.41 7.47
CA PRO A 172 -1.56 -18.62 8.75
C PRO A 172 -1.36 -17.27 9.47
N ALA A 173 -1.68 -17.22 10.75
CA ALA A 173 -1.46 -16.00 11.53
C ALA A 173 0.01 -15.53 11.41
N PRO A 174 0.27 -14.21 11.41
CA PRO A 174 1.63 -13.70 11.45
C PRO A 174 2.34 -14.27 12.67
N ALA A 175 3.61 -14.64 12.53
CA ALA A 175 4.41 -15.07 13.66
C ALA A 175 4.40 -13.94 14.71
N GLN A 176 3.81 -14.20 15.87
CA GLN A 176 3.82 -13.23 16.95
C GLN A 176 5.29 -12.94 17.28
N GLN A 177 5.74 -11.74 17.00
CA GLN A 177 7.00 -11.26 17.57
C GLN A 177 6.80 -11.33 19.08
N LYS A 178 7.54 -12.23 19.72
CA LYS A 178 7.57 -12.33 21.16
C LYS A 178 7.93 -10.94 21.67
N ALA A 179 6.97 -10.23 22.26
CA ALA A 179 7.23 -8.95 22.88
C ALA A 179 8.50 -9.12 23.73
N PRO A 180 9.46 -8.18 23.66
CA PRO A 180 10.62 -8.24 24.54
C PRO A 180 10.09 -8.43 25.96
N ALA A 181 10.56 -9.47 26.63
CA ALA A 181 10.14 -9.78 27.99
C ALA A 181 10.24 -8.48 28.79
N THR A 182 9.10 -7.95 29.19
CA THR A 182 9.05 -6.84 30.12
C THR A 182 9.75 -7.35 31.36
N VAL A 183 10.96 -6.82 31.62
CA VAL A 183 11.63 -7.02 32.89
C VAL A 183 10.63 -6.55 33.95
N GLU A 184 10.09 -7.46 34.72
CA GLU A 184 9.30 -7.17 35.91
C GLU A 184 10.17 -6.29 36.80
N ALA A 185 10.05 -4.99 36.69
CA ALA A 185 10.49 -4.09 37.74
C ALA A 185 9.57 -4.35 38.93
N GLY A 186 10.13 -5.02 39.90
CA GLY A 186 9.44 -5.47 41.12
C GLY A 186 8.55 -4.40 41.73
N GLY A 187 7.44 -4.89 42.21
CA GLY A 187 6.36 -4.32 42.94
C GLY A 187 6.59 -2.99 43.64
N MET A 188 5.80 -1.99 43.24
CA MET A 188 5.24 -0.91 44.11
C MET A 188 4.31 0.06 43.36
N THR A 189 4.09 -0.15 42.07
CA THR A 189 3.30 0.81 41.25
C THR A 189 1.84 0.41 41.04
N PHE A 190 1.41 -0.70 41.62
CA PHE A 190 0.03 -1.23 41.43
C PHE A 190 -1.03 -0.41 42.16
N TRP A 191 -0.65 0.34 43.20
CA TRP A 191 -1.57 1.11 44.03
C TRP A 191 -1.83 2.53 43.52
N LEU A 192 -0.94 3.09 42.71
CA LEU A 192 -1.07 4.45 42.18
C LEU A 192 -2.31 4.67 41.28
N PRO A 193 -2.62 3.78 40.32
CA PRO A 193 -3.83 3.95 39.52
C PRO A 193 -5.11 3.74 40.35
N LEU A 194 -5.10 2.85 41.34
CA LEU A 194 -6.24 2.65 42.25
C LEU A 194 -6.52 3.86 43.14
N LEU A 195 -5.47 4.51 43.64
CA LEU A 195 -5.59 5.76 44.40
C LEU A 195 -6.10 6.92 43.51
N PHE A 196 -5.62 6.98 42.26
CA PHE A 196 -6.05 8.00 41.30
C PHE A 196 -7.53 7.82 40.90
N PHE A 197 -7.97 6.57 40.63
CA PHE A 197 -9.37 6.26 40.38
C PHE A 197 -10.25 6.48 41.59
N GLY A 198 -9.79 6.11 42.78
CA GLY A 198 -10.49 6.39 44.03
C GLY A 198 -10.73 7.89 44.28
N PHE A 199 -9.70 8.71 44.02
CA PHE A 199 -9.79 10.17 44.11
C PHE A 199 -10.74 10.76 43.09
N LEU A 200 -10.78 10.25 41.83
CA LEU A 200 -11.73 10.67 40.82
C LEU A 200 -13.20 10.31 41.19
N VAL A 201 -13.41 9.14 41.74
CA VAL A 201 -14.76 8.73 42.19
C VAL A 201 -15.25 9.61 43.36
N VAL A 202 -14.36 9.95 44.30
CA VAL A 202 -14.70 10.89 45.39
C VAL A 202 -15.00 12.28 44.85
N LEU A 203 -14.22 12.78 43.86
CA LEU A 203 -14.50 14.07 43.22
C LEU A 203 -15.82 14.10 42.45
N THR A 204 -16.24 12.99 41.82
CA THR A 204 -17.52 12.91 41.12
C THR A 204 -18.71 12.85 42.10
N LEU A 205 -18.57 12.20 43.26
CA LEU A 205 -19.59 12.14 44.30
C LEU A 205 -19.83 13.50 44.95
N PHE A 206 -18.80 14.34 45.06
CA PHE A 206 -18.96 15.71 45.57
C PHE A 206 -19.51 16.72 44.55
N ARG A 207 -19.50 16.35 43.24
CA ARG A 207 -19.92 17.27 42.15
C ARG A 207 -21.34 17.05 41.64
N SER A 208 -22.07 16.03 42.13
CA SER A 208 -23.41 15.73 41.67
C SER A 208 -24.51 16.46 42.49
N ARG A 209 -24.65 17.76 42.26
CA ARG A 209 -25.93 18.47 42.54
C ARG A 209 -26.23 19.38 41.33
N GLY A 210 -27.08 18.91 40.42
CA GLY A 210 -27.65 19.74 39.34
C GLY A 210 -28.15 18.96 38.13
N GLY A 211 -29.43 18.64 38.11
CA GLY A 211 -30.36 18.67 36.97
C GLY A 211 -30.36 17.53 35.93
N PRO A 212 -31.55 17.01 35.60
CA PRO A 212 -31.70 15.93 34.61
C PRO A 212 -31.86 16.47 33.19
N THR A 213 -31.13 15.95 32.24
CA THR A 213 -31.44 16.14 30.81
C THR A 213 -31.67 14.80 30.10
N ARG A 214 -32.73 14.81 29.32
CA ARG A 214 -33.47 13.74 28.70
C ARG A 214 -32.61 12.88 27.75
N LEU A 215 -32.79 11.58 27.86
CA LEU A 215 -32.43 10.55 26.88
C LEU A 215 -33.28 10.73 25.62
N GLN A 216 -32.61 10.86 24.47
CA GLN A 216 -33.25 10.66 23.18
C GLN A 216 -32.74 9.35 22.56
N ARG A 217 -33.72 8.47 22.42
CA ARG A 217 -33.65 7.10 21.90
C ARG A 217 -33.57 7.15 20.37
N GLY A 218 -32.57 6.50 19.79
CA GLY A 218 -32.45 6.32 18.33
C GLY A 218 -31.82 4.98 18.02
N SER A 219 -32.66 4.08 17.67
CA SER A 219 -32.63 2.81 16.93
C SER A 219 -31.27 2.18 16.49
N ASN A 220 -31.22 0.89 16.86
CA ASN A 220 -30.36 -0.17 16.38
C ASN A 220 -30.16 -0.22 14.84
N TRP A 221 -28.93 -0.41 14.41
CA TRP A 221 -28.65 -1.30 13.32
C TRP A 221 -27.36 -2.09 13.60
N SER A 222 -27.57 -3.39 13.79
CA SER A 222 -26.52 -4.40 13.94
C SER A 222 -26.03 -4.80 12.55
N SER A 223 -24.76 -4.59 12.26
CA SER A 223 -24.09 -5.29 11.17
C SER A 223 -22.63 -5.48 11.51
N GLY A 224 -22.17 -6.68 11.25
CA GLY A 224 -21.01 -7.40 11.69
C GLY A 224 -19.67 -6.66 11.80
N ALA A 225 -18.86 -7.19 12.67
CA ALA A 225 -17.55 -6.70 13.13
C ALA A 225 -16.52 -6.37 12.03
N THR A 226 -16.75 -6.73 10.78
CA THR A 226 -15.87 -6.47 9.64
C THR A 226 -15.99 -5.05 9.07
N GLY A 227 -17.14 -4.38 9.24
CA GLY A 227 -17.35 -3.00 8.78
C GLY A 227 -16.68 -1.94 9.66
N VAL A 228 -16.38 -2.27 10.92
CA VAL A 228 -15.90 -1.29 11.90
C VAL A 228 -14.42 -0.92 11.68
N VAL A 229 -13.59 -1.84 11.22
CA VAL A 229 -12.14 -1.58 11.07
C VAL A 229 -11.86 -0.72 9.85
N LEU A 230 -12.53 -0.96 8.73
CA LEU A 230 -12.36 -0.13 7.52
C LEU A 230 -13.14 1.20 7.62
N GLY A 231 -14.31 1.20 8.27
CA GLY A 231 -15.09 2.40 8.47
C GLY A 231 -14.43 3.43 9.39
N SER A 232 -13.72 2.99 10.42
CA SER A 232 -13.01 3.90 11.33
C SER A 232 -11.79 4.54 10.67
N ILE A 233 -11.08 3.81 9.84
CA ILE A 233 -9.90 4.31 9.11
C ILE A 233 -10.33 5.29 8.02
N LEU A 234 -11.40 4.97 7.29
CA LEU A 234 -11.95 5.84 6.25
C LEU A 234 -12.56 7.13 6.83
N ASN A 235 -13.27 7.02 7.97
CA ASN A 235 -13.86 8.18 8.65
C ASN A 235 -12.79 9.12 9.22
N GLN A 236 -11.66 8.60 9.66
CA GLN A 236 -10.54 9.42 10.15
C GLN A 236 -9.82 10.16 9.02
N ALA A 237 -9.74 9.56 7.83
CA ALA A 237 -9.15 10.20 6.65
C ALA A 237 -10.05 11.27 6.03
N LEU A 238 -11.39 11.10 6.10
CA LEU A 238 -12.36 12.03 5.51
C LEU A 238 -12.75 13.18 6.45
N ASN A 239 -12.68 12.99 7.77
CA ASN A 239 -13.15 13.98 8.75
C ASN A 239 -12.12 15.07 9.12
N ASN A 240 -10.89 15.01 8.55
CA ASN A 240 -9.85 16.00 8.83
C ASN A 240 -9.97 17.27 7.94
N ARG A 241 -11.17 17.54 7.40
CA ARG A 241 -11.44 18.71 6.53
C ARG A 241 -12.14 19.88 7.22
N SER A 242 -12.37 19.84 8.53
CA SER A 242 -13.00 20.98 9.21
C SER A 242 -12.37 21.25 10.56
N GLY A 243 -11.68 22.34 10.63
CA GLY A 243 -11.54 23.37 11.65
C GLY A 243 -11.43 23.00 13.13
N GLY A 244 -10.26 23.29 13.69
CA GLY A 244 -10.13 24.08 14.90
C GLY A 244 -10.47 23.45 16.25
N GLY A 245 -9.42 23.25 17.07
CA GLY A 245 -9.56 23.55 18.48
C GLY A 245 -9.26 22.43 19.49
N PHE A 246 -8.13 22.62 20.17
CA PHE A 246 -7.79 22.23 21.55
C PHE A 246 -7.58 20.74 21.93
N GLY A 247 -6.29 20.40 22.17
CA GLY A 247 -5.79 20.16 23.50
C GLY A 247 -5.90 18.74 24.01
N GLY A 248 -4.77 18.05 24.14
CA GLY A 248 -4.67 16.84 24.93
C GLY A 248 -3.47 16.00 24.52
N GLY A 249 -2.30 16.27 25.16
CA GLY A 249 -1.07 15.54 24.97
C GLY A 249 -1.18 14.07 25.35
N GLY A 250 -0.72 13.21 24.47
CA GLY A 250 -0.42 11.83 24.71
C GLY A 250 0.73 11.48 23.78
N GLY A 251 1.96 11.79 24.20
CA GLY A 251 3.18 11.42 23.50
C GLY A 251 3.32 9.90 23.52
N PHE A 252 2.97 9.26 22.42
CA PHE A 252 3.51 7.96 22.12
C PHE A 252 4.84 8.19 21.41
N GLY A 253 5.92 8.03 22.16
CA GLY A 253 7.26 7.95 21.64
C GLY A 253 7.35 6.74 20.69
N GLY A 254 7.19 7.01 19.39
CA GLY A 254 7.53 6.11 18.34
C GLY A 254 9.04 5.96 18.31
N GLY A 255 9.56 4.88 18.90
CA GLY A 255 10.92 4.43 18.69
C GLY A 255 11.13 4.17 17.21
N GLY A 256 11.85 5.06 16.53
CA GLY A 256 12.33 4.87 15.18
C GLY A 256 13.35 3.73 15.12
N GLY A 257 12.87 2.50 15.03
CA GLY A 257 13.63 1.38 14.53
C GLY A 257 13.60 1.47 13.01
N GLY A 258 14.71 1.88 12.39
CA GLY A 258 14.89 1.88 10.96
C GLY A 258 14.98 0.46 10.37
N GLY A 259 13.93 -0.32 10.53
CA GLY A 259 13.72 -1.56 9.80
C GLY A 259 13.04 -1.21 8.48
N GLY A 260 13.81 -1.15 7.38
CA GLY A 260 13.25 -0.96 6.05
C GLY A 260 12.21 -2.05 5.79
N PHE A 261 11.10 -1.66 5.12
CA PHE A 261 10.15 -2.63 4.58
C PHE A 261 10.86 -3.52 3.57
N GLY A 262 10.71 -4.81 3.68
CA GLY A 262 11.29 -5.81 2.79
C GLY A 262 10.33 -6.95 2.50
N GLY A 263 10.49 -7.59 1.36
CA GLY A 263 9.70 -8.74 0.98
C GLY A 263 9.99 -9.95 1.87
N GLY A 264 8.95 -10.71 2.20
CA GLY A 264 9.00 -11.91 3.05
C GLY A 264 9.42 -13.19 2.31
N GLY A 265 9.77 -13.12 1.02
CA GLY A 265 10.22 -14.24 0.20
C GLY A 265 9.10 -14.98 -0.54
N GLY A 266 7.94 -14.36 -0.73
CA GLY A 266 6.81 -14.93 -1.47
C GLY A 266 7.09 -15.10 -2.96
N GLY A 267 6.36 -16.01 -3.61
CA GLY A 267 6.45 -16.35 -5.02
C GLY A 267 5.28 -15.83 -5.82
N PHE A 268 5.56 -15.44 -7.07
CA PHE A 268 4.61 -14.96 -8.05
C PHE A 268 4.76 -15.79 -9.33
N ASP A 269 3.68 -15.91 -10.12
CA ASP A 269 3.67 -16.63 -11.40
C ASP A 269 2.88 -15.88 -12.47
N GLY A 270 2.72 -14.57 -12.30
CA GLY A 270 2.05 -13.68 -13.26
C GLY A 270 0.53 -13.63 -13.16
N GLY A 271 -0.06 -14.17 -12.09
CA GLY A 271 -1.49 -14.03 -11.80
C GLY A 271 -1.89 -12.59 -11.54
N GLY A 272 -3.14 -12.23 -11.86
CA GLY A 272 -3.67 -10.88 -11.69
C GLY A 272 -4.27 -10.30 -12.96
N ALA A 273 -4.38 -8.99 -13.06
CA ALA A 273 -4.93 -8.34 -14.25
C ALA A 273 -4.27 -6.99 -14.50
N SER A 274 -4.32 -6.56 -15.76
CA SER A 274 -3.98 -5.21 -16.17
C SER A 274 -5.17 -4.47 -16.75
N GLY A 275 -5.12 -3.14 -16.69
CA GLY A 275 -6.19 -2.25 -17.12
C GLY A 275 -5.68 -0.90 -17.55
N ASP A 276 -6.66 -0.03 -17.83
CA ASP A 276 -6.43 1.35 -18.22
C ASP A 276 -7.55 2.24 -17.64
N TRP A 277 -7.35 3.59 -17.68
CA TRP A 277 -8.35 4.57 -17.25
C TRP A 277 -8.48 5.73 -18.22
#